data_66f7542bfdaa2e13c5be0f138a3cc413
#
_entry.id   66f7542bfdaa2e13c5be0f138a3cc413
#
_cell.length_a   1.000
_cell.length_b   1.000
_cell.length_c   1.000
_cell.angle_alpha   90.00
_cell.angle_beta   90.00
_cell.angle_gamma   90.00
#
_symmetry.space_group_name_H-M   'P 1'
#
loop_
_entity.id
_entity.type
_entity.pdbx_description
1 polymer ?
#
loop_
_entity_poly.entity_id
_entity_poly.type
_entity_poly.pdbx_seq_one_letter_code
_entity_poly.pdbx_strand_id
1 'polypeptide(L)'
;MKRTCCLLLVMGACGVFAQEPKTSNAPFLKPAEAVAAMSIPEGFNVSIFAAEPDIGEPIAFCFDDRGRMWVAENLNYRSRRNHTNDQVSRIQILEDTNGDGVFDKKKLFTDKLTFTSGMALGYGGVFVGSPPNLSFIPDADGDDQPDGPPQVLLDGWGINDRHETLNSFIWGPDGWLYGCHGVFTQSRVGKPGGENKQRQFIDGGIWRYHPTKKEFEVFA
;
A
#
# COMPACT_ATOMS: atom_id res chain seq x y z
N MET A 1 -45.40 -20.34 59.35
CA MET A 1 -45.56 -19.32 58.33
C MET A 1 -44.17 -18.90 57.87
N LYS A 2 -43.70 -19.45 56.71
CA LYS A 2 -42.44 -19.11 56.10
C LYS A 2 -42.73 -18.22 54.90
N ARG A 3 -42.29 -16.97 54.89
CA ARG A 3 -42.40 -16.04 53.78
C ARG A 3 -41.16 -16.21 52.90
N THR A 4 -41.35 -16.71 51.67
CA THR A 4 -40.35 -16.79 50.63
C THR A 4 -40.30 -15.45 49.93
N CYS A 5 -39.16 -14.76 49.98
CA CYS A 5 -38.93 -13.51 49.27
C CYS A 5 -38.36 -13.87 47.91
N CYS A 6 -39.10 -13.61 46.81
CA CYS A 6 -38.66 -13.80 45.44
C CYS A 6 -37.96 -12.51 44.99
N LEU A 7 -36.63 -12.58 44.78
CA LEU A 7 -35.85 -11.48 44.25
C LEU A 7 -35.85 -11.59 42.69
N LEU A 8 -36.59 -10.69 42.05
CA LEU A 8 -36.57 -10.57 40.57
C LEU A 8 -35.32 -9.79 40.17
N LEU A 9 -34.38 -10.49 39.53
CA LEU A 9 -33.20 -9.87 38.89
C LEU A 9 -33.63 -9.43 37.46
N VAL A 10 -33.82 -8.12 37.27
CA VAL A 10 -34.01 -7.54 35.91
C VAL A 10 -32.64 -7.32 35.33
N MET A 11 -32.21 -8.23 34.42
CA MET A 11 -31.05 -8.00 33.54
C MET A 11 -31.47 -7.03 32.45
N GLY A 12 -31.09 -5.76 32.61
CA GLY A 12 -31.13 -4.78 31.52
C GLY A 12 -30.07 -5.10 30.50
N ALA A 13 -30.44 -5.71 29.35
CA ALA A 13 -29.57 -5.82 28.20
C ALA A 13 -29.37 -4.42 27.60
N CYS A 14 -28.20 -3.81 27.85
CA CYS A 14 -27.78 -2.61 27.16
C CYS A 14 -27.39 -3.02 25.72
N GLY A 15 -28.36 -3.02 24.82
CA GLY A 15 -28.11 -3.23 23.40
C GLY A 15 -27.34 -2.02 22.85
N VAL A 16 -26.04 -2.17 22.68
CA VAL A 16 -25.28 -1.27 21.83
C VAL A 16 -25.71 -1.56 20.39
N PHE A 17 -26.68 -0.81 19.89
CA PHE A 17 -26.98 -0.80 18.47
C PHE A 17 -25.78 -0.14 17.77
N ALA A 18 -24.93 -0.95 17.16
CA ALA A 18 -24.01 -0.47 16.17
C ALA A 18 -24.82 0.18 15.06
N GLN A 19 -24.78 1.49 14.96
CA GLN A 19 -25.43 2.24 13.92
C GLN A 19 -24.66 1.90 12.64
N GLU A 20 -25.31 1.19 11.72
CA GLU A 20 -24.74 0.95 10.39
C GLU A 20 -24.36 2.30 9.76
N PRO A 21 -23.16 2.42 9.17
CA PRO A 21 -22.75 3.64 8.51
C PRO A 21 -23.78 3.94 7.42
N LYS A 22 -24.45 5.08 7.54
CA LYS A 22 -25.32 5.57 6.47
C LYS A 22 -24.44 5.76 5.24
N THR A 23 -24.62 4.93 4.22
CA THR A 23 -24.02 5.18 2.91
C THR A 23 -24.54 6.53 2.45
N SER A 24 -23.69 7.54 2.52
CA SER A 24 -24.01 8.87 2.02
C SER A 24 -24.12 8.77 0.50
N ASN A 25 -25.32 9.03 -0.04
CA ASN A 25 -25.51 9.24 -1.48
C ASN A 25 -25.04 10.63 -1.92
N ALA A 26 -24.30 11.35 -1.08
CA ALA A 26 -23.72 12.62 -1.45
C ALA A 26 -22.68 12.41 -2.58
N PRO A 27 -22.67 13.23 -3.61
CA PRO A 27 -21.67 13.19 -4.64
C PRO A 27 -20.28 13.41 -4.01
N PHE A 28 -19.24 12.80 -4.60
CA PHE A 28 -17.88 13.06 -4.17
C PHE A 28 -17.57 14.55 -4.30
N LEU A 29 -16.91 15.09 -3.26
CA LEU A 29 -16.46 16.48 -3.29
C LEU A 29 -15.36 16.62 -4.34
N LYS A 30 -15.35 17.75 -5.03
CA LYS A 30 -14.20 18.14 -5.86
C LYS A 30 -12.97 18.37 -4.97
N PRO A 31 -11.75 18.20 -5.48
CA PRO A 31 -10.55 18.33 -4.66
C PRO A 31 -10.48 19.62 -3.82
N ALA A 32 -10.78 20.77 -4.42
CA ALA A 32 -10.81 22.05 -3.70
C ALA A 32 -11.90 22.12 -2.61
N GLU A 33 -13.06 21.53 -2.86
CA GLU A 33 -14.15 21.46 -1.88
C GLU A 33 -13.79 20.51 -0.72
N ALA A 34 -13.07 19.42 -1.02
CA ALA A 34 -12.58 18.49 0.00
C ALA A 34 -11.57 19.19 0.93
N VAL A 35 -10.60 19.93 0.38
CA VAL A 35 -9.65 20.72 1.17
C VAL A 35 -10.37 21.77 2.02
N ALA A 36 -11.32 22.50 1.44
CA ALA A 36 -12.08 23.54 2.17
C ALA A 36 -12.93 22.96 3.33
N ALA A 37 -13.30 21.69 3.26
CA ALA A 37 -14.06 21.00 4.31
C ALA A 37 -13.18 20.39 5.42
N MET A 38 -11.84 20.42 5.28
CA MET A 38 -10.93 19.87 6.28
C MET A 38 -10.84 20.80 7.50
N SER A 39 -10.85 20.22 8.69
CA SER A 39 -10.52 20.89 9.93
C SER A 39 -9.05 20.61 10.27
N ILE A 40 -8.25 21.66 10.29
CA ILE A 40 -6.79 21.56 10.52
C ILE A 40 -6.40 22.40 11.74
N PRO A 41 -5.33 22.00 12.48
CA PRO A 41 -4.83 22.81 13.59
C PRO A 41 -4.33 24.18 13.15
N GLU A 42 -4.34 25.14 14.08
CA GLU A 42 -3.78 26.48 13.86
C GLU A 42 -2.30 26.41 13.47
N GLY A 43 -1.90 27.21 12.48
CA GLY A 43 -0.53 27.26 11.97
C GLY A 43 -0.23 26.24 10.87
N PHE A 44 -1.19 25.38 10.49
CA PHE A 44 -1.05 24.48 9.35
C PHE A 44 -1.89 24.93 8.16
N ASN A 45 -1.41 24.61 6.97
CA ASN A 45 -2.15 24.79 5.73
C ASN A 45 -2.22 23.46 4.98
N VAL A 46 -3.31 23.22 4.25
CA VAL A 46 -3.48 22.08 3.35
C VAL A 46 -3.62 22.60 1.93
N SER A 47 -2.85 22.04 1.03
CA SER A 47 -2.93 22.29 -0.41
C SER A 47 -3.08 20.99 -1.18
N ILE A 48 -3.58 21.08 -2.40
CA ILE A 48 -3.65 19.93 -3.32
C ILE A 48 -2.33 19.90 -4.09
N PHE A 49 -1.56 18.83 -3.91
CA PHE A 49 -0.37 18.59 -4.72
C PHE A 49 -0.74 17.96 -6.07
N ALA A 50 -1.57 16.92 -6.04
CA ALA A 50 -2.09 16.24 -7.22
C ALA A 50 -3.48 15.66 -6.92
N ALA A 51 -4.32 15.53 -7.92
CA ALA A 51 -5.66 14.95 -7.80
C ALA A 51 -6.07 14.26 -9.11
N GLU A 52 -7.16 13.53 -9.11
CA GLU A 52 -7.77 13.03 -10.34
C GLU A 52 -8.19 14.21 -11.25
N PRO A 53 -7.96 14.12 -12.58
CA PRO A 53 -7.55 12.94 -13.35
C PRO A 53 -6.03 12.79 -13.53
N ASP A 54 -5.20 13.61 -12.93
CA ASP A 54 -3.75 13.59 -13.13
C ASP A 54 -3.10 12.34 -12.53
N ILE A 55 -3.62 11.89 -11.41
CA ILE A 55 -3.34 10.58 -10.80
C ILE A 55 -4.65 9.79 -10.72
N GLY A 56 -4.56 8.45 -10.69
CA GLY A 56 -5.72 7.57 -10.59
C GLY A 56 -5.47 6.40 -9.63
N GLU A 57 -6.38 6.16 -8.70
CA GLU A 57 -6.33 5.05 -7.74
C GLU A 57 -4.92 4.83 -7.13
N PRO A 58 -4.31 5.88 -6.48
CA PRO A 58 -2.99 5.77 -5.88
C PRO A 58 -3.03 4.77 -4.72
N ILE A 59 -2.09 3.80 -4.71
CA ILE A 59 -2.00 2.76 -3.69
C ILE A 59 -0.80 2.95 -2.77
N ALA A 60 0.28 3.52 -3.28
CA ALA A 60 1.48 3.83 -2.52
C ALA A 60 2.19 5.04 -3.14
N PHE A 61 2.92 5.78 -2.32
CA PHE A 61 3.81 6.83 -2.80
C PHE A 61 5.04 6.94 -1.89
N CYS A 62 6.11 7.50 -2.43
CA CYS A 62 7.30 7.87 -1.69
C CYS A 62 7.96 9.09 -2.36
N PHE A 63 8.91 9.70 -1.68
CA PHE A 63 9.70 10.79 -2.23
C PHE A 63 11.12 10.32 -2.52
N ASP A 64 11.70 10.85 -3.60
CA ASP A 64 13.11 10.68 -3.87
C ASP A 64 13.96 11.78 -3.20
N ASP A 65 15.28 11.71 -3.37
CA ASP A 65 16.24 12.68 -2.83
C ASP A 65 16.19 14.06 -3.51
N ARG A 66 15.47 14.18 -4.62
CA ARG A 66 15.17 15.44 -5.31
C ARG A 66 13.84 16.05 -4.85
N GLY A 67 13.13 15.39 -3.92
CA GLY A 67 11.83 15.83 -3.43
C GLY A 67 10.66 15.55 -4.37
N ARG A 68 10.87 14.76 -5.43
CA ARG A 68 9.80 14.38 -6.36
C ARG A 68 8.98 13.25 -5.78
N MET A 69 7.67 13.27 -6.01
CA MET A 69 6.75 12.23 -5.56
C MET A 69 6.66 11.12 -6.62
N TRP A 70 6.99 9.91 -6.21
CA TRP A 70 6.77 8.70 -6.98
C TRP A 70 5.47 8.06 -6.52
N VAL A 71 4.53 7.83 -7.44
CA VAL A 71 3.19 7.31 -7.14
C VAL A 71 2.97 6.01 -7.88
N ALA A 72 2.64 4.97 -7.13
CA ALA A 72 2.16 3.71 -7.67
C ALA A 72 0.63 3.76 -7.73
N GLU A 73 0.08 3.53 -8.91
CA GLU A 73 -1.35 3.52 -9.19
C GLU A 73 -1.80 2.11 -9.57
N ASN A 74 -2.95 1.70 -9.06
CA ASN A 74 -3.56 0.42 -9.38
C ASN A 74 -4.94 0.65 -10.00
N LEU A 75 -4.97 0.95 -11.29
CA LEU A 75 -6.15 1.45 -12.01
C LEU A 75 -7.33 0.49 -12.09
N ASN A 76 -7.14 -0.77 -11.72
CA ASN A 76 -8.19 -1.80 -11.72
C ASN A 76 -8.45 -2.37 -10.31
N TYR A 77 -8.11 -1.62 -9.26
CA TYR A 77 -8.22 -2.09 -7.89
C TYR A 77 -9.65 -2.55 -7.50
N ARG A 78 -10.67 -1.95 -8.07
CA ARG A 78 -12.08 -2.24 -7.78
C ARG A 78 -12.55 -3.62 -8.22
N SER A 79 -11.83 -4.28 -9.11
CA SER A 79 -12.20 -5.62 -9.59
C SER A 79 -11.87 -6.68 -8.54
N ARG A 80 -12.72 -6.85 -7.53
CA ARG A 80 -12.54 -7.86 -6.47
C ARG A 80 -12.61 -9.31 -6.95
N ARG A 81 -13.13 -9.57 -8.15
CA ARG A 81 -13.45 -10.93 -8.60
C ARG A 81 -12.46 -11.52 -9.60
N ASN A 82 -11.68 -10.71 -10.26
CA ASN A 82 -10.75 -11.17 -11.27
C ASN A 82 -9.34 -10.81 -10.84
N HIS A 83 -8.66 -11.75 -10.20
CA HIS A 83 -7.20 -11.74 -10.04
C HIS A 83 -6.51 -12.06 -11.38
N THR A 84 -6.97 -11.42 -12.44
CA THR A 84 -6.46 -11.65 -13.79
C THR A 84 -5.26 -10.75 -14.02
N ASN A 85 -4.33 -11.20 -14.85
CA ASN A 85 -3.10 -10.49 -15.23
C ASN A 85 -3.36 -9.22 -16.08
N ASP A 86 -4.62 -8.81 -16.23
CA ASP A 86 -5.08 -7.62 -16.93
C ASP A 86 -5.19 -6.37 -16.05
N GLN A 87 -4.80 -6.47 -14.78
CA GLN A 87 -4.74 -5.30 -13.91
C GLN A 87 -3.56 -4.43 -14.28
N VAL A 88 -3.86 -3.27 -14.81
CA VAL A 88 -2.85 -2.27 -15.16
C VAL A 88 -2.48 -1.48 -13.92
N SER A 89 -1.24 -1.65 -13.49
CA SER A 89 -0.61 -0.78 -12.52
C SER A 89 0.51 0.00 -13.18
N ARG A 90 0.71 1.23 -12.75
CA ARG A 90 1.80 2.08 -13.25
C ARG A 90 2.48 2.83 -12.13
N ILE A 91 3.69 3.30 -12.39
CA ILE A 91 4.41 4.21 -11.51
C ILE A 91 4.63 5.51 -12.27
N GLN A 92 4.23 6.62 -11.67
CA GLN A 92 4.44 7.97 -12.18
C GLN A 92 5.32 8.77 -11.22
N ILE A 93 6.06 9.71 -11.80
CA ILE A 93 6.90 10.67 -11.07
C ILE A 93 6.27 12.05 -11.26
N LEU A 94 5.95 12.70 -10.15
CA LEU A 94 5.39 14.05 -10.12
C LEU A 94 6.42 15.00 -9.53
N GLU A 95 6.66 16.11 -10.19
CA GLU A 95 7.64 17.10 -9.81
C GLU A 95 6.99 18.48 -9.74
N ASP A 96 7.22 19.20 -8.66
CA ASP A 96 6.94 20.63 -8.50
C ASP A 96 8.23 21.39 -8.80
N THR A 97 8.36 21.90 -10.03
CA THR A 97 9.60 22.53 -10.49
C THR A 97 9.72 23.99 -10.08
N ASN A 98 8.60 24.62 -9.69
CA ASN A 98 8.54 26.04 -9.34
C ASN A 98 8.44 26.29 -7.82
N GLY A 99 8.18 25.24 -7.01
CA GLY A 99 8.13 25.29 -5.56
C GLY A 99 6.82 25.88 -5.00
N ASP A 100 5.72 25.82 -5.76
CA ASP A 100 4.43 26.37 -5.32
C ASP A 100 3.54 25.36 -4.56
N GLY A 101 4.01 24.12 -4.44
CA GLY A 101 3.32 23.03 -3.73
C GLY A 101 2.32 22.28 -4.61
N VAL A 102 2.31 22.50 -5.91
CA VAL A 102 1.52 21.79 -6.90
C VAL A 102 2.46 21.20 -7.95
N PHE A 103 2.28 19.94 -8.34
CA PHE A 103 3.11 19.39 -9.40
C PHE A 103 2.82 20.08 -10.73
N ASP A 104 3.86 20.35 -11.50
CA ASP A 104 3.79 20.93 -12.84
C ASP A 104 4.43 20.04 -13.92
N LYS A 105 5.14 18.99 -13.50
CA LYS A 105 5.76 18.04 -14.41
C LYS A 105 5.46 16.60 -13.98
N LYS A 106 5.07 15.79 -14.97
CA LYS A 106 4.72 14.38 -14.78
C LYS A 106 5.46 13.51 -15.78
N LYS A 107 6.06 12.42 -15.30
CA LYS A 107 6.77 11.41 -16.11
C LYS A 107 6.26 10.02 -15.76
N LEU A 108 5.98 9.22 -16.78
CA LEU A 108 5.70 7.80 -16.60
C LEU A 108 7.03 7.06 -16.44
N PHE A 109 7.21 6.37 -15.31
CA PHE A 109 8.33 5.46 -15.10
C PHE A 109 8.06 4.09 -15.74
N THR A 110 6.93 3.47 -15.41
CA THR A 110 6.50 2.20 -16.03
C THR A 110 4.99 2.00 -15.93
N ASP A 111 4.39 1.37 -16.93
CA ASP A 111 3.00 0.90 -16.97
C ASP A 111 2.88 -0.62 -17.15
N LYS A 112 4.01 -1.34 -16.99
CA LYS A 112 4.12 -2.79 -17.21
C LYS A 112 4.01 -3.60 -15.91
N LEU A 113 3.25 -3.09 -14.95
CA LEU A 113 3.02 -3.75 -13.68
C LEU A 113 1.59 -4.27 -13.58
N THR A 114 1.42 -5.30 -12.77
CA THR A 114 0.11 -5.85 -12.41
C THR A 114 -0.05 -5.78 -10.91
N PHE A 115 -1.21 -5.35 -10.43
CA PHE A 115 -1.58 -5.37 -9.03
C PHE A 115 -0.48 -4.86 -8.06
N THR A 116 -0.02 -3.62 -8.26
CA THR A 116 0.94 -3.02 -7.32
C THR A 116 0.25 -2.75 -5.98
N SER A 117 0.90 -3.14 -4.87
CA SER A 117 0.39 -2.98 -3.50
C SER A 117 1.35 -2.22 -2.57
N GLY A 118 2.61 -2.07 -2.95
CA GLY A 118 3.62 -1.36 -2.19
C GLY A 118 4.80 -0.93 -3.05
N MET A 119 5.50 0.13 -2.63
CA MET A 119 6.64 0.67 -3.34
C MET A 119 7.62 1.34 -2.39
N ALA A 120 8.93 1.21 -2.69
CA ALA A 120 9.99 1.99 -2.06
C ALA A 120 11.15 2.22 -3.04
N LEU A 121 11.75 3.41 -3.00
CA LEU A 121 12.95 3.74 -3.76
C LEU A 121 14.21 3.35 -2.98
N GLY A 122 15.25 2.97 -3.69
CA GLY A 122 16.55 2.69 -3.11
C GLY A 122 17.41 1.80 -3.99
N TYR A 123 18.70 1.78 -3.71
CA TYR A 123 19.69 0.92 -4.39
C TYR A 123 19.73 1.09 -5.92
N GLY A 124 19.45 2.31 -6.43
CA GLY A 124 19.43 2.59 -7.87
C GLY A 124 18.22 1.97 -8.57
N GLY A 125 17.05 2.09 -7.97
CA GLY A 125 15.82 1.61 -8.57
C GLY A 125 14.62 1.58 -7.61
N VAL A 126 13.61 0.80 -7.99
CA VAL A 126 12.32 0.74 -7.30
C VAL A 126 12.03 -0.68 -6.84
N PHE A 127 11.81 -0.87 -5.54
CA PHE A 127 11.23 -2.08 -4.98
C PHE A 127 9.71 -2.01 -5.11
N VAL A 128 9.11 -3.03 -5.71
CA VAL A 128 7.68 -3.06 -6.01
C VAL A 128 7.05 -4.32 -5.44
N GLY A 129 6.03 -4.16 -4.64
CA GLY A 129 5.11 -5.22 -4.24
C GLY A 129 4.05 -5.41 -5.32
N SER A 130 4.12 -6.52 -6.03
CA SER A 130 3.11 -6.96 -6.99
C SER A 130 2.82 -8.43 -6.73
N PRO A 131 1.99 -8.75 -5.74
CA PRO A 131 1.74 -10.15 -5.39
C PRO A 131 1.44 -11.02 -6.60
N PRO A 132 2.03 -12.22 -6.69
CA PRO A 132 2.75 -12.90 -5.60
C PRO A 132 4.23 -12.50 -5.42
N ASN A 133 4.71 -11.44 -6.05
CA ASN A 133 6.13 -11.12 -6.14
C ASN A 133 6.51 -9.82 -5.42
N LEU A 134 7.64 -9.85 -4.72
CA LEU A 134 8.46 -8.66 -4.47
C LEU A 134 9.49 -8.56 -5.57
N SER A 135 9.49 -7.47 -6.30
CA SER A 135 10.39 -7.25 -7.44
C SER A 135 11.22 -5.98 -7.27
N PHE A 136 12.35 -5.92 -7.99
CA PHE A 136 13.18 -4.74 -8.12
C PHE A 136 13.23 -4.32 -9.59
N ILE A 137 13.02 -3.04 -9.86
CA ILE A 137 13.14 -2.44 -11.19
C ILE A 137 14.34 -1.52 -11.16
N PRO A 138 15.44 -1.85 -11.86
CA PRO A 138 16.63 -1.03 -11.87
C PRO A 138 16.42 0.27 -12.65
N ASP A 139 17.03 1.34 -12.17
CA ASP A 139 17.21 2.67 -12.78
C ASP A 139 18.54 3.21 -12.22
N ALA A 140 19.64 2.61 -12.68
CA ALA A 140 20.96 2.80 -12.06
C ALA A 140 21.61 4.13 -12.47
N ASP A 141 21.28 4.67 -13.63
CA ASP A 141 21.76 5.97 -14.11
C ASP A 141 20.84 7.14 -13.69
N GLY A 142 19.65 6.83 -13.11
CA GLY A 142 18.71 7.81 -12.59
C GLY A 142 18.05 8.67 -13.65
N ASP A 143 17.87 8.12 -14.86
CA ASP A 143 17.23 8.80 -15.97
C ASP A 143 15.69 8.73 -15.92
N ASP A 144 15.16 8.09 -14.86
CA ASP A 144 13.74 7.86 -14.64
C ASP A 144 13.11 6.92 -15.68
N GLN A 145 13.87 5.96 -16.18
CA GLN A 145 13.41 4.88 -17.04
C GLN A 145 13.94 3.54 -16.52
N PRO A 146 13.15 2.47 -16.59
CA PRO A 146 13.66 1.15 -16.21
C PRO A 146 14.82 0.70 -17.11
N ASP A 147 15.96 0.32 -16.54
CA ASP A 147 17.10 -0.30 -17.23
C ASP A 147 16.82 -1.73 -17.73
N GLY A 148 15.68 -2.28 -17.35
CA GLY A 148 15.28 -3.63 -17.73
C GLY A 148 13.97 -4.07 -17.09
N PRO A 149 13.57 -5.32 -17.32
CA PRO A 149 12.35 -5.86 -16.74
C PRO A 149 12.44 -6.00 -15.21
N PRO A 150 11.30 -6.04 -14.49
CA PRO A 150 11.28 -6.31 -13.06
C PRO A 150 11.99 -7.61 -12.72
N GLN A 151 12.93 -7.54 -11.79
CA GLN A 151 13.66 -8.69 -11.25
C GLN A 151 12.94 -9.22 -10.02
N VAL A 152 12.40 -10.44 -10.07
CA VAL A 152 11.73 -11.05 -8.92
C VAL A 152 12.75 -11.40 -7.86
N LEU A 153 12.65 -10.78 -6.69
CA LEU A 153 13.54 -11.02 -5.54
C LEU A 153 13.01 -12.13 -4.65
N LEU A 154 11.71 -12.10 -4.41
CA LEU A 154 10.97 -13.08 -3.60
C LEU A 154 9.61 -13.32 -4.24
N ASP A 155 9.05 -14.52 -4.02
CA ASP A 155 7.70 -14.85 -4.45
C ASP A 155 6.92 -15.57 -3.34
N GLY A 156 5.64 -15.83 -3.58
CA GLY A 156 4.80 -16.64 -2.69
C GLY A 156 3.89 -15.83 -1.77
N TRP A 157 3.75 -14.52 -1.97
CA TRP A 157 2.69 -13.77 -1.31
C TRP A 157 1.32 -14.20 -1.83
N GLY A 158 0.39 -14.42 -0.90
CA GLY A 158 -1.00 -14.72 -1.22
C GLY A 158 -1.73 -13.53 -1.84
N ILE A 159 -2.81 -13.83 -2.54
CA ILE A 159 -3.64 -12.83 -3.25
C ILE A 159 -5.12 -12.90 -2.85
N ASN A 160 -5.45 -13.62 -1.78
CA ASN A 160 -6.82 -13.81 -1.33
C ASN A 160 -7.45 -12.51 -0.80
N ASP A 161 -6.63 -11.68 -0.18
CA ASP A 161 -6.98 -10.31 0.19
C ASP A 161 -6.00 -9.32 -0.43
N ARG A 162 -6.52 -8.27 -1.05
CA ARG A 162 -5.71 -7.27 -1.76
C ARG A 162 -5.20 -6.15 -0.87
N HIS A 163 -5.91 -5.86 0.22
CA HIS A 163 -5.56 -4.77 1.11
C HIS A 163 -4.40 -5.11 2.01
N GLU A 164 -4.20 -6.40 2.28
CA GLU A 164 -3.40 -6.86 3.39
C GLU A 164 -2.09 -7.51 2.98
N THR A 165 -1.87 -7.75 1.71
CA THR A 165 -0.66 -8.42 1.25
C THR A 165 0.40 -7.45 0.74
N LEU A 166 1.66 -7.67 1.15
CA LEU A 166 2.88 -7.08 0.58
C LEU A 166 2.79 -5.54 0.44
N ASN A 167 2.52 -4.85 1.52
CA ASN A 167 2.33 -3.39 1.54
C ASN A 167 3.18 -2.68 2.59
N SER A 168 3.00 -1.35 2.71
CA SER A 168 3.61 -0.49 3.73
C SER A 168 5.13 -0.55 3.76
N PHE A 169 5.78 -0.39 2.62
CA PHE A 169 7.24 -0.46 2.52
C PHE A 169 7.90 0.72 3.20
N ILE A 170 8.89 0.44 4.06
CA ILE A 170 9.69 1.44 4.73
C ILE A 170 11.12 0.94 4.92
N TRP A 171 12.10 1.80 4.73
CA TRP A 171 13.49 1.51 5.06
C TRP A 171 13.75 1.65 6.56
N GLY A 172 14.33 0.62 7.15
CA GLY A 172 14.88 0.70 8.49
C GLY A 172 16.26 1.33 8.51
N PRO A 173 16.69 1.85 9.66
CA PRO A 173 18.04 2.42 9.81
C PRO A 173 19.16 1.38 9.70
N ASP A 174 18.81 0.13 9.70
CA ASP A 174 19.69 -1.05 9.56
C ASP A 174 19.86 -1.50 8.10
N GLY A 175 19.27 -0.77 7.14
CA GLY A 175 19.36 -1.07 5.70
C GLY A 175 18.42 -2.17 5.22
N TRP A 176 17.50 -2.64 6.06
CA TRP A 176 16.46 -3.55 5.66
C TRP A 176 15.23 -2.81 5.13
N LEU A 177 14.61 -3.39 4.11
CA LEU A 177 13.27 -3.00 3.66
C LEU A 177 12.25 -3.78 4.49
N TYR A 178 11.42 -3.07 5.23
CA TYR A 178 10.31 -3.63 6.00
C TYR A 178 9.02 -3.48 5.23
N GLY A 179 8.07 -4.39 5.49
CA GLY A 179 6.72 -4.30 4.98
C GLY A 179 5.74 -5.06 5.86
N CYS A 180 4.46 -4.83 5.63
CA CYS A 180 3.38 -5.46 6.36
C CYS A 180 2.71 -6.56 5.55
N HIS A 181 2.11 -7.50 6.29
CA HIS A 181 1.25 -8.55 5.80
C HIS A 181 0.08 -8.73 6.77
N GLY A 182 -1.12 -8.68 6.29
CA GLY A 182 -2.32 -8.82 7.12
C GLY A 182 -2.77 -10.28 7.30
N VAL A 183 -3.91 -10.45 7.95
CA VAL A 183 -4.37 -11.74 8.49
C VAL A 183 -5.35 -12.52 7.59
N PHE A 184 -5.87 -11.93 6.52
CA PHE A 184 -6.86 -12.60 5.66
C PHE A 184 -6.25 -13.28 4.43
N THR A 185 -4.93 -13.25 4.32
CA THR A 185 -4.18 -13.87 3.25
C THR A 185 -2.99 -14.63 3.83
N GLN A 186 -2.95 -15.92 3.63
CA GLN A 186 -1.79 -16.73 4.03
C GLN A 186 -0.76 -16.77 2.92
N SER A 187 0.52 -16.65 3.28
CA SER A 187 1.63 -16.62 2.34
C SER A 187 2.73 -17.61 2.73
N ARG A 188 3.46 -18.10 1.73
CA ARG A 188 4.70 -18.87 1.91
C ARG A 188 5.78 -18.26 1.05
N VAL A 189 6.51 -17.34 1.65
CA VAL A 189 7.44 -16.45 0.96
C VAL A 189 8.85 -17.02 0.93
N GLY A 190 9.51 -16.91 -0.20
CA GLY A 190 10.89 -17.36 -0.35
C GLY A 190 11.49 -16.94 -1.69
N LYS A 191 12.69 -17.45 -1.96
CA LYS A 191 13.38 -17.19 -3.24
C LYS A 191 12.60 -17.83 -4.40
N PRO A 192 12.55 -17.18 -5.57
CA PRO A 192 11.91 -17.73 -6.76
C PRO A 192 12.46 -19.13 -7.10
N GLY A 193 11.55 -20.05 -7.40
CA GLY A 193 11.92 -21.45 -7.68
C GLY A 193 12.37 -22.28 -6.46
N GLY A 194 12.41 -21.69 -5.27
CA GLY A 194 12.76 -22.40 -4.04
C GLY A 194 11.71 -23.41 -3.61
N GLU A 195 12.15 -24.48 -2.95
CA GLU A 195 11.27 -25.53 -2.43
C GLU A 195 10.36 -24.98 -1.32
N ASN A 196 9.14 -25.50 -1.21
CA ASN A 196 8.15 -25.06 -0.23
C ASN A 196 8.64 -25.15 1.22
N LYS A 197 9.46 -26.14 1.54
CA LYS A 197 10.06 -26.32 2.88
C LYS A 197 11.05 -25.22 3.28
N GLN A 198 11.59 -24.48 2.30
CA GLN A 198 12.53 -23.38 2.50
C GLN A 198 11.84 -22.01 2.60
N ARG A 199 10.53 -22.00 2.36
CA ARG A 199 9.73 -20.77 2.42
C ARG A 199 9.25 -20.51 3.83
N GLN A 200 9.23 -19.24 4.21
CA GLN A 200 8.70 -18.82 5.50
C GLN A 200 7.19 -18.59 5.40
N PHE A 201 6.45 -19.12 6.35
CA PHE A 201 5.02 -18.90 6.47
C PHE A 201 4.76 -17.57 7.16
N ILE A 202 3.80 -16.82 6.64
CA ILE A 202 3.32 -15.56 7.23
C ILE A 202 1.79 -15.51 7.11
N ASP A 203 1.12 -15.21 8.22
CA ASP A 203 -0.33 -15.04 8.35
C ASP A 203 -0.58 -13.86 9.32
N GLY A 204 -0.34 -12.66 8.81
CA GLY A 204 -0.26 -11.43 9.60
C GLY A 204 1.11 -11.22 10.22
N GLY A 205 1.60 -9.97 10.12
CA GLY A 205 2.88 -9.60 10.73
C GLY A 205 3.71 -8.62 9.90
N ILE A 206 4.92 -8.45 10.34
CA ILE A 206 5.93 -7.62 9.68
C ILE A 206 7.00 -8.53 9.10
N TRP A 207 7.32 -8.32 7.84
CA TRP A 207 8.44 -8.96 7.17
C TRP A 207 9.54 -7.94 6.88
N ARG A 208 10.75 -8.41 6.60
CA ARG A 208 11.84 -7.58 6.10
C ARG A 208 12.72 -8.31 5.09
N TYR A 209 13.32 -7.52 4.20
CA TYR A 209 14.25 -7.99 3.17
C TYR A 209 15.51 -7.14 3.14
N HIS A 210 16.68 -7.76 3.12
CA HIS A 210 17.96 -7.06 3.01
C HIS A 210 18.52 -7.17 1.59
N PRO A 211 18.56 -6.07 0.81
CA PRO A 211 18.88 -6.14 -0.62
C PRO A 211 20.28 -6.67 -0.94
N THR A 212 21.30 -6.25 -0.18
CA THR A 212 22.68 -6.67 -0.45
C THR A 212 22.99 -8.09 0.05
N LYS A 213 22.41 -8.48 1.19
CA LYS A 213 22.56 -9.84 1.74
C LYS A 213 21.63 -10.85 1.06
N LYS A 214 20.57 -10.37 0.39
CA LYS A 214 19.50 -11.17 -0.21
C LYS A 214 18.85 -12.11 0.81
N GLU A 215 18.65 -11.60 2.02
CA GLU A 215 18.04 -12.27 3.14
C GLU A 215 16.60 -11.79 3.33
N PHE A 216 15.71 -12.72 3.68
CA PHE A 216 14.32 -12.45 3.99
C PHE A 216 13.96 -13.12 5.31
N GLU A 217 13.20 -12.44 6.14
CA GLU A 217 12.64 -13.02 7.35
C GLU A 217 11.29 -12.42 7.72
N VAL A 218 10.47 -13.22 8.37
CA VAL A 218 9.29 -12.75 9.10
C VAL A 218 9.80 -12.20 10.43
N PHE A 219 9.66 -10.89 10.63
CA PHE A 219 10.32 -10.16 11.70
C PHE A 219 9.48 -10.11 12.99
N ALA A 220 8.14 -9.91 12.86
CA ALA A 220 7.21 -9.81 13.99
C ALA A 220 5.78 -10.18 13.57
#